data_95aefdd832952b9be6c7e390372fbd17
#
_entry.id   95aefdd832952b9be6c7e390372fbd17
#
_cell.length_a   1.000
_cell.length_b   1.000
_cell.length_c   1.000
_cell.angle_alpha   90.00
_cell.angle_beta   90.00
_cell.angle_gamma   90.00
#
_symmetry.space_group_name_H-M   'P 1'
#
loop_
_entity.id
_entity.type
_entity.pdbx_description
1 polymer ?
#
loop_
_entity_poly.entity_id
_entity_poly.type
_entity_poly.pdbx_seq_one_letter_code
_entity_poly.pdbx_strand_id
1 'polypeptide(L)'
;WAGENLPELERVIVIEPSSQLMISALKYPGVVDKLKKVPIVDFVVNKPVKEAAEFMMSRMEQDFHKKYAFAFHMAHRSLFKGYYEEFSEQVLTYFRRTGVGIRTVEANIFVKTQNILNNLKAKSVNIDELLTHLKGRPAIMVSAGPSLDKNIHLLEKAKEKAFVIAVGSAIKILYNKGIRPHARAAFSPHPD
;
A
#
# COMPACT_ATOMS: atom_id res chain seq x y z
N TRP A 1 15.51 30.07 5.62
CA TRP A 1 16.34 29.02 6.22
C TRP A 1 16.51 27.82 5.28
N ALA A 2 15.44 27.25 4.74
CA ALA A 2 15.53 26.08 3.87
C ALA A 2 16.36 26.34 2.60
N GLY A 3 16.14 27.47 1.91
CA GLY A 3 16.88 27.82 0.69
C GLY A 3 18.36 28.15 0.90
N GLU A 4 18.78 28.47 2.13
CA GLU A 4 20.16 28.79 2.45
C GLU A 4 20.94 27.57 2.98
N ASN A 5 20.21 26.62 3.60
CA ASN A 5 20.81 25.47 4.28
C ASN A 5 20.61 24.15 3.53
N LEU A 6 19.77 24.13 2.49
CA LEU A 6 19.49 22.94 1.67
C LEU A 6 19.63 23.33 0.18
N PRO A 7 20.86 23.49 -0.33
CA PRO A 7 21.11 23.94 -1.70
C PRO A 7 20.54 22.99 -2.79
N GLU A 8 20.28 21.76 -2.44
CA GLU A 8 19.72 20.72 -3.34
C GLU A 8 18.21 20.56 -3.17
N LEU A 9 17.53 21.54 -2.56
CA LEU A 9 16.09 21.45 -2.33
C LEU A 9 15.32 21.56 -3.64
N GLU A 10 14.71 20.48 -4.07
CA GLU A 10 13.97 20.42 -5.34
C GLU A 10 12.49 20.77 -5.16
N ARG A 11 11.91 20.46 -4.01
CA ARG A 11 10.49 20.70 -3.73
C ARG A 11 10.27 21.13 -2.28
N VAL A 12 9.36 22.06 -2.08
CA VAL A 12 8.81 22.41 -0.76
C VAL A 12 7.31 22.22 -0.78
N ILE A 13 6.77 21.54 0.22
CA ILE A 13 5.33 21.45 0.46
C ILE A 13 5.03 22.26 1.72
N VAL A 14 4.29 23.32 1.58
CA VAL A 14 3.87 24.17 2.69
C VAL A 14 2.45 23.78 3.10
N ILE A 15 2.30 23.28 4.32
CA ILE A 15 1.00 22.89 4.88
C ILE A 15 0.62 23.90 5.96
N GLU A 16 -0.45 24.63 5.71
CA GLU A 16 -0.90 25.74 6.56
C GLU A 16 -2.41 25.62 6.84
N PRO A 17 -2.81 25.35 8.10
CA PRO A 17 -4.22 25.24 8.45
C PRO A 17 -5.01 26.55 8.30
N SER A 18 -4.33 27.72 8.31
CA SER A 18 -4.96 29.03 8.28
C SER A 18 -4.63 29.85 7.03
N SER A 19 -5.62 30.13 6.20
CA SER A 19 -5.46 31.03 5.06
C SER A 19 -4.96 32.41 5.47
N GLN A 20 -5.39 32.93 6.61
CA GLN A 20 -5.01 34.26 7.10
C GLN A 20 -3.51 34.30 7.44
N LEU A 21 -3.01 33.26 8.12
CA LEU A 21 -1.59 33.18 8.45
C LEU A 21 -0.76 32.99 7.20
N MET A 22 -1.22 32.21 6.25
CA MET A 22 -0.53 32.06 4.95
C MET A 22 -0.43 33.37 4.21
N ILE A 23 -1.52 34.13 4.11
CA ILE A 23 -1.51 35.45 3.44
C ILE A 23 -0.55 36.39 4.19
N SER A 24 -0.57 36.39 5.51
CA SER A 24 0.34 37.23 6.32
C SER A 24 1.80 36.86 6.12
N ALA A 25 2.11 35.54 6.08
CA ALA A 25 3.46 35.06 5.82
C ALA A 25 3.98 35.46 4.42
N LEU A 26 3.15 35.36 3.40
CA LEU A 26 3.52 35.76 2.02
C LEU A 26 3.75 37.27 1.85
N LYS A 27 3.09 38.09 2.71
CA LYS A 27 3.31 39.55 2.72
C LYS A 27 4.61 39.94 3.43
N TYR A 28 5.20 39.02 4.20
CA TYR A 28 6.45 39.34 4.91
C TYR A 28 7.62 39.50 3.92
N PRO A 29 8.44 40.56 4.07
CA PRO A 29 9.49 40.88 3.12
C PRO A 29 10.47 39.71 2.91
N GLY A 30 10.75 39.39 1.66
CA GLY A 30 11.73 38.38 1.27
C GLY A 30 11.21 36.92 1.31
N VAL A 31 10.02 36.64 1.81
CA VAL A 31 9.47 35.26 1.81
C VAL A 31 9.23 34.76 0.41
N VAL A 32 8.53 35.54 -0.41
CA VAL A 32 8.24 35.17 -1.81
C VAL A 32 9.53 35.01 -2.62
N ASP A 33 10.51 35.89 -2.42
CA ASP A 33 11.79 35.80 -3.14
C ASP A 33 12.60 34.54 -2.77
N LYS A 34 12.49 34.10 -1.52
CA LYS A 34 13.09 32.82 -1.09
C LYS A 34 12.35 31.63 -1.69
N LEU A 35 11.03 31.66 -1.74
CA LEU A 35 10.24 30.59 -2.32
C LEU A 35 10.47 30.46 -3.84
N LYS A 36 10.65 31.56 -4.55
CA LYS A 36 10.99 31.55 -5.99
C LYS A 36 12.30 30.85 -6.33
N LYS A 37 13.21 30.70 -5.35
CA LYS A 37 14.47 29.97 -5.55
C LYS A 37 14.30 28.46 -5.51
N VAL A 38 13.17 27.96 -5.04
CA VAL A 38 12.86 26.53 -5.00
C VAL A 38 12.17 26.14 -6.30
N PRO A 39 12.63 25.10 -7.02
CA PRO A 39 12.06 24.69 -8.29
C PRO A 39 10.56 24.39 -8.25
N ILE A 40 10.11 23.73 -7.20
CA ILE A 40 8.70 23.35 -7.02
C ILE A 40 8.25 23.72 -5.61
N VAL A 41 7.18 24.51 -5.52
CA VAL A 41 6.53 24.85 -4.26
C VAL A 41 5.05 24.51 -4.33
N ASP A 42 4.63 23.56 -3.53
CA ASP A 42 3.22 23.20 -3.37
C ASP A 42 2.65 23.85 -2.10
N PHE A 43 1.44 24.38 -2.19
CA PHE A 43 0.72 24.97 -1.06
C PHE A 43 -0.54 24.17 -0.76
N VAL A 44 -0.66 23.70 0.48
CA VAL A 44 -1.83 23.05 1.02
C VAL A 44 -2.37 23.92 2.14
N VAL A 45 -3.31 24.78 1.82
CA VAL A 45 -3.79 25.84 2.73
C VAL A 45 -5.26 25.61 3.07
N ASN A 46 -5.59 25.75 4.35
CA ASN A 46 -6.95 25.63 4.85
C ASN A 46 -7.65 24.32 4.44
N LYS A 47 -6.91 23.22 4.44
CA LYS A 47 -7.43 21.90 4.12
C LYS A 47 -7.60 21.05 5.37
N PRO A 48 -8.63 20.16 5.42
CA PRO A 48 -8.73 19.14 6.45
C PRO A 48 -7.44 18.32 6.54
N VAL A 49 -7.12 17.81 7.72
CA VAL A 49 -5.90 17.03 7.97
C VAL A 49 -5.75 15.88 6.97
N LYS A 50 -6.84 15.15 6.72
CA LYS A 50 -6.85 14.02 5.81
C LYS A 50 -6.44 14.42 4.39
N GLU A 51 -7.02 15.49 3.84
CA GLU A 51 -6.67 15.97 2.49
C GLU A 51 -5.21 16.43 2.41
N ALA A 52 -4.73 17.12 3.47
CA ALA A 52 -3.35 17.59 3.52
C ALA A 52 -2.35 16.42 3.59
N ALA A 53 -2.66 15.41 4.38
CA ALA A 53 -1.83 14.22 4.50
C ALA A 53 -1.85 13.39 3.19
N GLU A 54 -3.01 13.18 2.59
CA GLU A 54 -3.13 12.47 1.31
C GLU A 54 -2.37 13.18 0.18
N PHE A 55 -2.47 14.51 0.12
CA PHE A 55 -1.71 15.28 -0.86
C PHE A 55 -0.21 15.09 -0.69
N MET A 56 0.29 15.25 0.54
CA MET A 56 1.71 15.06 0.83
C MET A 56 2.17 13.64 0.49
N MET A 57 1.42 12.63 0.92
CA MET A 57 1.74 11.21 0.66
C MET A 57 1.78 10.91 -0.83
N SER A 58 0.85 11.44 -1.62
CA SER A 58 0.85 11.26 -3.07
C SER A 58 2.09 11.84 -3.76
N ARG A 59 2.61 12.96 -3.24
CA ARG A 59 3.88 13.54 -3.73
C ARG A 59 5.08 12.70 -3.35
N MET A 60 5.07 12.15 -2.13
CA MET A 60 6.13 11.26 -1.66
C MET A 60 6.15 9.93 -2.43
N GLU A 61 5.01 9.40 -2.85
CA GLU A 61 4.95 8.20 -3.71
C GLU A 61 5.55 8.45 -5.10
N GLN A 62 5.30 9.62 -5.68
CA GLN A 62 5.91 10.01 -6.96
C GLN A 62 7.44 10.13 -6.87
N ASP A 63 7.94 10.58 -5.73
CA ASP A 63 9.34 10.90 -5.48
C ASP A 63 9.98 9.94 -4.43
N PHE A 64 9.55 8.67 -4.37
CA PHE A 64 9.92 7.72 -3.29
C PHE A 64 11.43 7.52 -3.09
N HIS A 65 12.24 7.84 -4.09
CA HIS A 65 13.70 7.73 -4.04
C HIS A 65 14.38 8.96 -3.43
N LYS A 66 13.63 10.04 -3.16
CA LYS A 66 14.16 11.29 -2.62
C LYS A 66 14.20 11.28 -1.09
N LYS A 67 15.06 12.14 -0.53
CA LYS A 67 15.12 12.36 0.91
C LYS A 67 14.13 13.45 1.31
N TYR A 68 13.48 13.27 2.44
CA TYR A 68 12.49 14.19 2.99
C TYR A 68 12.94 14.74 4.32
N ALA A 69 12.70 16.02 4.54
CA ALA A 69 12.87 16.66 5.83
C ALA A 69 11.58 17.37 6.23
N PHE A 70 11.21 17.27 7.49
CA PHE A 70 10.04 17.94 8.05
C PHE A 70 10.50 19.07 8.97
N ALA A 71 9.94 20.26 8.78
CA ALA A 71 10.18 21.40 9.63
C ALA A 71 8.87 21.95 10.18
N PHE A 72 8.81 22.19 11.48
CA PHE A 72 7.66 22.75 12.15
C PHE A 72 8.07 24.02 12.91
N HIS A 73 7.27 25.07 12.77
CA HIS A 73 7.42 26.23 13.62
C HIS A 73 6.75 25.98 14.98
N MET A 74 7.51 26.03 16.07
CA MET A 74 7.05 25.58 17.38
C MET A 74 5.80 26.33 17.90
N ALA A 75 5.79 27.67 17.78
CA ALA A 75 4.62 28.46 18.21
C ALA A 75 3.39 28.13 17.35
N HIS A 76 3.57 27.90 16.06
CA HIS A 76 2.52 27.54 15.14
C HIS A 76 1.97 26.14 15.43
N ARG A 77 2.85 25.18 15.72
CA ARG A 77 2.47 23.83 16.15
C ARG A 77 1.65 23.86 17.45
N SER A 78 1.96 24.74 18.38
CA SER A 78 1.18 24.91 19.61
C SER A 78 -0.21 25.49 19.34
N LEU A 79 -0.33 26.44 18.41
CA LEU A 79 -1.58 27.09 18.04
C LEU A 79 -2.57 26.10 17.37
N PHE A 80 -2.07 25.20 16.53
CA PHE A 80 -2.86 24.19 15.82
C PHE A 80 -2.53 22.76 16.27
N LYS A 81 -2.39 22.58 17.59
CA LYS A 81 -1.89 21.32 18.17
C LYS A 81 -2.63 20.09 17.65
N GLY A 82 -3.96 20.06 17.71
CA GLY A 82 -4.76 18.92 17.25
C GLY A 82 -4.56 18.60 15.78
N TYR A 83 -4.45 19.62 14.93
CA TYR A 83 -4.18 19.46 13.50
C TYR A 83 -2.84 18.77 13.27
N TYR A 84 -1.78 19.24 13.90
CA TYR A 84 -0.44 18.70 13.69
C TYR A 84 -0.21 17.34 14.35
N GLU A 85 -0.91 17.04 15.44
CA GLU A 85 -0.88 15.71 16.06
C GLU A 85 -1.52 14.67 15.14
N GLU A 86 -2.72 14.94 14.64
CA GLU A 86 -3.42 14.05 13.70
C GLU A 86 -2.66 13.90 12.39
N PHE A 87 -2.14 15.00 11.84
CA PHE A 87 -1.31 14.98 10.63
C PHE A 87 -0.08 14.10 10.80
N SER A 88 0.63 14.26 11.91
CA SER A 88 1.83 13.47 12.20
C SER A 88 1.52 11.99 12.35
N GLU A 89 0.40 11.64 12.96
CA GLU A 89 -0.05 10.25 13.11
C GLU A 89 -0.36 9.59 11.75
N GLN A 90 -1.07 10.31 10.88
CA GLN A 90 -1.38 9.81 9.53
C GLN A 90 -0.10 9.58 8.72
N VAL A 91 0.84 10.53 8.77
CA VAL A 91 2.13 10.43 8.08
C VAL A 91 2.97 9.27 8.62
N LEU A 92 3.09 9.13 9.94
CA LEU A 92 3.82 8.01 10.55
C LEU A 92 3.20 6.65 10.20
N THR A 93 1.88 6.58 10.16
CA THR A 93 1.17 5.36 9.75
C THR A 93 1.46 5.01 8.30
N TYR A 94 1.49 5.99 7.42
CA TYR A 94 1.89 5.81 6.03
C TYR A 94 3.31 5.24 5.92
N PHE A 95 4.29 5.86 6.58
CA PHE A 95 5.68 5.38 6.55
C PHE A 95 5.83 3.96 7.09
N ARG A 96 5.12 3.61 8.16
CA ARG A 96 5.14 2.24 8.70
C ARG A 96 4.62 1.24 7.67
N ARG A 97 3.51 1.54 7.02
CA ARG A 97 2.90 0.66 6.00
C ARG A 97 3.78 0.53 4.76
N THR A 98 4.28 1.64 4.25
CA THR A 98 5.15 1.67 3.06
C THR A 98 6.48 0.96 3.33
N GLY A 99 7.09 1.19 4.49
CA GLY A 99 8.33 0.52 4.88
C GLY A 99 8.20 -0.99 4.99
N VAL A 100 7.07 -1.50 5.51
CA VAL A 100 6.77 -2.94 5.52
C VAL A 100 6.59 -3.48 4.11
N GLY A 101 5.87 -2.74 3.25
CA GLY A 101 5.67 -3.13 1.84
C GLY A 101 6.98 -3.26 1.08
N ILE A 102 7.86 -2.26 1.16
CA ILE A 102 9.17 -2.26 0.51
C ILE A 102 10.02 -3.43 0.99
N ARG A 103 10.16 -3.63 2.29
CA ARG A 103 10.92 -4.76 2.85
C ARG A 103 10.39 -6.12 2.40
N THR A 104 9.08 -6.26 2.30
CA THR A 104 8.45 -7.50 1.82
C THR A 104 8.76 -7.74 0.35
N VAL A 105 8.76 -6.69 -0.48
CA VAL A 105 9.14 -6.79 -1.90
C VAL A 105 10.60 -7.16 -2.02
N GLU A 106 11.51 -6.45 -1.35
CA GLU A 106 12.95 -6.71 -1.36
C GLU A 106 13.28 -8.13 -0.92
N ALA A 107 12.69 -8.60 0.19
CA ALA A 107 12.92 -9.94 0.72
C ALA A 107 12.49 -11.07 -0.25
N ASN A 108 11.50 -10.79 -1.11
CA ASN A 108 10.90 -11.82 -1.96
C ASN A 108 11.20 -11.65 -3.46
N ILE A 109 11.94 -10.60 -3.87
CA ILE A 109 12.10 -10.27 -5.29
C ILE A 109 12.76 -11.41 -6.08
N PHE A 110 13.81 -12.04 -5.54
CA PHE A 110 14.50 -13.14 -6.21
C PHE A 110 13.60 -14.37 -6.37
N VAL A 111 12.89 -14.74 -5.31
CA VAL A 111 11.99 -15.91 -5.32
C VAL A 111 10.83 -15.67 -6.28
N LYS A 112 10.23 -14.48 -6.25
CA LYS A 112 9.17 -14.11 -7.20
C LYS A 112 9.65 -14.12 -8.65
N THR A 113 10.81 -13.55 -8.92
CA THR A 113 11.39 -13.53 -10.27
C THR A 113 11.66 -14.95 -10.77
N GLN A 114 12.25 -15.81 -9.94
CA GLN A 114 12.48 -17.21 -10.28
C GLN A 114 11.17 -17.96 -10.54
N ASN A 115 10.14 -17.73 -9.73
CA ASN A 115 8.83 -18.33 -9.94
C ASN A 115 8.18 -17.86 -11.25
N ILE A 116 8.30 -16.56 -11.59
CA ILE A 116 7.82 -16.03 -12.87
C ILE A 116 8.53 -16.74 -14.03
N LEU A 117 9.86 -16.83 -14.00
CA LEU A 117 10.65 -17.49 -15.06
C LEU A 117 10.29 -18.97 -15.20
N ASN A 118 10.05 -19.66 -14.09
CA ASN A 118 9.64 -21.06 -14.10
C ASN A 118 8.22 -21.21 -14.66
N ASN A 119 7.30 -20.31 -14.29
CA ASN A 119 5.93 -20.33 -14.78
C ASN A 119 5.83 -20.02 -16.28
N LEU A 120 6.71 -19.18 -16.82
CA LEU A 120 6.79 -18.94 -18.27
C LEU A 120 7.15 -20.19 -19.08
N LYS A 121 7.84 -21.16 -18.46
CA LYS A 121 8.18 -22.46 -19.09
C LYS A 121 7.05 -23.47 -18.96
N ALA A 122 6.12 -23.27 -18.05
CA ALA A 122 5.00 -24.18 -17.84
C ALA A 122 3.94 -23.99 -18.94
N LYS A 123 3.33 -25.09 -19.36
CA LYS A 123 2.12 -25.00 -20.19
C LYS A 123 1.01 -24.35 -19.36
N SER A 124 0.56 -23.18 -19.76
CA SER A 124 -0.56 -22.46 -19.14
C SER A 124 -1.74 -22.38 -20.08
N VAL A 125 -2.91 -22.45 -19.53
CA VAL A 125 -4.18 -22.20 -20.20
C VAL A 125 -4.69 -20.84 -19.74
N ASN A 126 -5.33 -20.10 -20.65
CA ASN A 126 -5.93 -18.83 -20.28
C ASN A 126 -7.06 -19.08 -19.26
N ILE A 127 -7.08 -18.26 -18.20
CA ILE A 127 -8.13 -18.34 -17.17
C ILE A 127 -9.55 -18.19 -17.77
N ASP A 128 -9.70 -17.42 -18.83
CA ASP A 128 -10.98 -17.22 -19.50
C ASP A 128 -11.53 -18.53 -20.11
N GLU A 129 -10.67 -19.40 -20.61
CA GLU A 129 -11.09 -20.73 -21.09
C GLU A 129 -11.63 -21.58 -19.93
N LEU A 130 -10.94 -21.57 -18.80
CA LEU A 130 -11.39 -22.27 -17.59
C LEU A 130 -12.73 -21.72 -17.10
N LEU A 131 -12.89 -20.39 -17.05
CA LEU A 131 -14.14 -19.74 -16.62
C LEU A 131 -15.31 -20.07 -17.53
N THR A 132 -15.07 -20.19 -18.82
CA THR A 132 -16.11 -20.61 -19.79
C THR A 132 -16.62 -21.99 -19.46
N HIS A 133 -15.76 -22.96 -19.15
CA HIS A 133 -16.14 -24.32 -18.76
C HIS A 133 -16.83 -24.41 -17.40
N LEU A 134 -16.62 -23.43 -16.53
CA LEU A 134 -17.19 -23.38 -15.17
C LEU A 134 -18.48 -22.55 -15.08
N LYS A 135 -18.90 -21.92 -16.16
CA LYS A 135 -20.10 -21.08 -16.17
C LYS A 135 -21.32 -21.82 -15.65
N GLY A 136 -22.01 -21.25 -14.65
CA GLY A 136 -23.16 -21.82 -14.00
C GLY A 136 -22.87 -22.93 -12.96
N ARG A 137 -21.65 -23.35 -12.79
CA ARG A 137 -21.23 -24.30 -11.74
C ARG A 137 -20.94 -23.58 -10.42
N PRO A 138 -21.52 -24.00 -9.29
CA PRO A 138 -21.16 -23.44 -7.98
C PRO A 138 -19.66 -23.59 -7.69
N ALA A 139 -19.07 -22.61 -7.03
CA ALA A 139 -17.67 -22.66 -6.61
C ALA A 139 -17.56 -22.59 -5.07
N ILE A 140 -16.66 -23.39 -4.51
CA ILE A 140 -16.33 -23.39 -3.08
C ILE A 140 -14.87 -23.04 -2.93
N MET A 141 -14.59 -21.91 -2.28
CA MET A 141 -13.24 -21.51 -1.92
C MET A 141 -12.94 -22.01 -0.50
N VAL A 142 -11.89 -22.82 -0.37
CA VAL A 142 -11.49 -23.43 0.89
C VAL A 142 -10.25 -22.72 1.43
N SER A 143 -10.35 -22.14 2.62
CA SER A 143 -9.27 -21.51 3.36
C SER A 143 -9.02 -22.23 4.69
N ALA A 144 -7.82 -22.07 5.25
CA ALA A 144 -7.39 -22.71 6.50
C ALA A 144 -7.93 -21.97 7.74
N GLY A 145 -9.22 -22.02 7.95
CA GLY A 145 -9.86 -21.47 9.15
C GLY A 145 -10.47 -22.56 10.03
N PRO A 146 -10.86 -22.25 11.28
CA PRO A 146 -11.48 -23.22 12.21
C PRO A 146 -12.75 -23.88 11.66
N SER A 147 -13.44 -23.25 10.72
CA SER A 147 -14.60 -23.81 10.04
C SER A 147 -14.24 -24.97 9.12
N LEU A 148 -13.01 -25.03 8.60
CA LEU A 148 -12.55 -26.13 7.76
C LEU A 148 -12.57 -27.45 8.52
N ASP A 149 -12.07 -27.47 9.75
CA ASP A 149 -12.03 -28.69 10.57
C ASP A 149 -13.43 -29.30 10.77
N LYS A 150 -14.45 -28.43 10.87
CA LYS A 150 -15.84 -28.86 11.04
C LYS A 150 -16.47 -29.42 9.76
N ASN A 151 -16.04 -28.91 8.60
CA ASN A 151 -16.73 -29.16 7.32
C ASN A 151 -15.90 -29.98 6.32
N ILE A 152 -14.65 -30.30 6.65
CA ILE A 152 -13.71 -30.94 5.71
C ILE A 152 -14.26 -32.27 5.16
N HIS A 153 -14.98 -33.03 5.99
CA HIS A 153 -15.59 -34.31 5.60
C HIS A 153 -16.70 -34.20 4.54
N LEU A 154 -17.25 -33.00 4.34
CA LEU A 154 -18.28 -32.73 3.33
C LEU A 154 -17.69 -32.41 1.96
N LEU A 155 -16.40 -32.09 1.88
CA LEU A 155 -15.78 -31.58 0.66
C LEU A 155 -15.73 -32.63 -0.46
N GLU A 156 -15.55 -33.92 -0.14
CA GLU A 156 -15.56 -34.96 -1.19
C GLU A 156 -16.92 -35.03 -1.91
N LYS A 157 -18.04 -34.99 -1.17
CA LYS A 157 -19.38 -34.93 -1.77
C LYS A 157 -19.62 -33.61 -2.48
N ALA A 158 -19.10 -32.50 -1.94
CA ALA A 158 -19.25 -31.19 -2.54
C ALA A 158 -18.54 -31.06 -3.90
N LYS A 159 -17.44 -31.77 -4.12
CA LYS A 159 -16.69 -31.80 -5.39
C LYS A 159 -17.55 -32.33 -6.57
N GLU A 160 -18.48 -33.19 -6.33
CA GLU A 160 -19.37 -33.70 -7.38
C GLU A 160 -20.27 -32.59 -7.96
N LYS A 161 -20.66 -31.62 -7.11
CA LYS A 161 -21.64 -30.58 -7.44
C LYS A 161 -21.04 -29.18 -7.62
N ALA A 162 -19.84 -28.95 -7.11
CA ALA A 162 -19.21 -27.64 -7.10
C ALA A 162 -17.75 -27.72 -7.54
N PHE A 163 -17.22 -26.62 -8.04
CA PHE A 163 -15.79 -26.46 -8.31
C PHE A 163 -15.08 -26.04 -7.03
N VAL A 164 -14.20 -26.89 -6.49
CA VAL A 164 -13.52 -26.65 -5.22
C VAL A 164 -12.13 -26.09 -5.48
N ILE A 165 -11.84 -24.93 -4.92
CA ILE A 165 -10.55 -24.23 -5.00
C ILE A 165 -9.96 -24.16 -3.59
N ALA A 166 -8.76 -24.70 -3.36
CA ALA A 166 -8.02 -24.54 -2.12
C ALA A 166 -7.04 -23.37 -2.21
N VAL A 167 -6.98 -22.53 -1.17
CA VAL A 167 -6.12 -21.35 -1.13
C VAL A 167 -5.13 -21.42 0.04
N GLY A 168 -3.88 -21.00 -0.22
CA GLY A 168 -2.82 -20.93 0.79
C GLY A 168 -2.65 -22.23 1.57
N SER A 169 -2.51 -22.15 2.88
CA SER A 169 -2.26 -23.30 3.78
C SER A 169 -3.38 -24.35 3.81
N ALA A 170 -4.58 -24.04 3.30
CA ALA A 170 -5.63 -25.04 3.13
C ALA A 170 -5.22 -26.18 2.17
N ILE A 171 -4.36 -25.90 1.21
CA ILE A 171 -3.83 -26.86 0.24
C ILE A 171 -3.19 -28.04 0.99
N LYS A 172 -2.30 -27.74 1.94
CA LYS A 172 -1.58 -28.75 2.75
C LYS A 172 -2.51 -29.54 3.66
N ILE A 173 -3.48 -28.84 4.29
CA ILE A 173 -4.47 -29.48 5.15
C ILE A 173 -5.31 -30.50 4.37
N LEU A 174 -5.84 -30.10 3.22
CA LEU A 174 -6.62 -31.00 2.37
C LEU A 174 -5.79 -32.18 1.88
N TYR A 175 -4.58 -31.94 1.46
CA TYR A 175 -3.67 -32.98 0.97
C TYR A 175 -3.37 -34.03 2.04
N ASN A 176 -3.12 -33.60 3.28
CA ASN A 176 -2.89 -34.48 4.43
C ASN A 176 -4.12 -35.33 4.80
N LYS A 177 -5.32 -34.87 4.42
CA LYS A 177 -6.59 -35.60 4.60
C LYS A 177 -6.98 -36.42 3.36
N GLY A 178 -6.12 -36.50 2.35
CA GLY A 178 -6.39 -37.24 1.12
C GLY A 178 -7.37 -36.55 0.15
N ILE A 179 -7.79 -35.31 0.45
CA ILE A 179 -8.76 -34.57 -0.36
C ILE A 179 -8.02 -33.76 -1.41
N ARG A 180 -8.29 -34.01 -2.69
CA ARG A 180 -7.71 -33.26 -3.79
C ARG A 180 -8.72 -32.26 -4.33
N PRO A 181 -8.50 -30.93 -4.18
CA PRO A 181 -9.36 -29.92 -4.77
C PRO A 181 -9.23 -29.92 -6.31
N HIS A 182 -10.19 -29.31 -7.00
CA HIS A 182 -10.14 -29.15 -8.46
C HIS A 182 -9.05 -28.16 -8.88
N ALA A 183 -8.84 -27.11 -8.09
CA ALA A 183 -7.78 -26.12 -8.31
C ALA A 183 -7.13 -25.70 -7.01
N ARG A 184 -5.91 -25.19 -7.13
CA ARG A 184 -5.13 -24.60 -6.04
C ARG A 184 -4.75 -23.19 -6.43
N ALA A 185 -4.85 -22.26 -5.47
CA ALA A 185 -4.39 -20.90 -5.63
C ALA A 185 -3.46 -20.52 -4.47
N ALA A 186 -2.25 -20.10 -4.76
CA ALA A 186 -1.28 -19.63 -3.79
C ALA A 186 -0.77 -18.25 -4.21
N PHE A 187 -0.64 -17.36 -3.25
CA PHE A 187 -0.11 -16.00 -3.45
C PHE A 187 1.27 -15.83 -2.81
N SER A 188 1.68 -16.79 -1.98
CA SER A 188 3.01 -16.81 -1.36
C SER A 188 4.08 -17.10 -2.41
N PRO A 189 5.22 -16.41 -2.39
CA PRO A 189 6.36 -16.73 -3.24
C PRO A 189 7.10 -17.99 -2.79
N HIS A 190 6.87 -18.45 -1.57
CA HIS A 190 7.50 -19.63 -1.00
C HIS A 190 6.64 -20.88 -1.24
N PRO A 191 7.23 -22.05 -1.49
CA PRO A 191 6.49 -23.30 -1.53
C PRO A 191 5.90 -23.60 -0.15
N ASP A 192 4.63 -23.95 -0.11
CA ASP A 192 3.93 -24.44 1.11
C ASP A 192 4.27 -25.90 1.42
#